data_a4226c980a7305afe460289c85f0ef20
#
_entry.id   a4226c980a7305afe460289c85f0ef20
#
_cell.length_a   1.000
_cell.length_b   1.000
_cell.length_c   1.000
_cell.angle_alpha   90.00
_cell.angle_beta   90.00
_cell.angle_gamma   90.00
#
_symmetry.space_group_name_H-M   'P 1'
#
loop_
_entity.id
_entity.type
_entity.pdbx_description
1 polymer ?
#
loop_
_entity_poly.entity_id
_entity_poly.type
_entity_poly.pdbx_seq_one_letter_code
_entity_poly.pdbx_strand_id
1 'polypeptide(L)'
;MTTTPPAAPTPLVTAVDHVGIAVADLDAAIAWYAATFGLVATHTETNEEQGVREAMLSAPGDSGTAVQLLAPLRPNSPIGRFLDRNGPGIQQMAYRVVDIDAACAALREKGVRLLYDAPRDGTAGSRINFVHPRDAGGVLVELVEPASVSSSH
;
A
#
# COMPACT_ATOMS: atom_id res chain seq x y z
N MET A 1 -31.24 -25.34 -22.26
CA MET A 1 -30.27 -25.84 -21.22
C MET A 1 -29.58 -24.66 -20.58
N THR A 2 -29.85 -24.46 -19.33
CA THR A 2 -29.17 -23.46 -18.55
C THR A 2 -27.93 -24.08 -17.92
N THR A 3 -26.75 -23.68 -18.38
CA THR A 3 -25.50 -24.04 -17.72
C THR A 3 -25.29 -23.12 -16.54
N THR A 4 -25.09 -23.69 -15.36
CA THR A 4 -24.72 -22.93 -14.19
C THR A 4 -23.33 -22.34 -14.47
N PRO A 5 -23.18 -21.00 -14.37
CA PRO A 5 -21.85 -20.42 -14.55
C PRO A 5 -20.91 -20.96 -13.48
N PRO A 6 -19.62 -21.15 -13.80
CA PRO A 6 -18.67 -21.58 -12.79
C PRO A 6 -18.65 -20.57 -11.62
N ALA A 7 -18.48 -21.07 -10.41
CA ALA A 7 -18.34 -20.22 -9.25
C ALA A 7 -17.18 -19.26 -9.50
N ALA A 8 -17.37 -17.99 -9.14
CA ALA A 8 -16.30 -17.01 -9.23
C ALA A 8 -15.12 -17.50 -8.37
N PRO A 9 -13.88 -17.40 -8.86
CA PRO A 9 -12.72 -17.76 -8.03
C PRO A 9 -12.70 -16.89 -6.77
N THR A 10 -12.24 -17.47 -5.66
CA THR A 10 -12.03 -16.70 -4.43
C THR A 10 -11.08 -15.55 -4.76
N PRO A 11 -11.48 -14.30 -4.54
CA PRO A 11 -10.63 -13.18 -4.89
C PRO A 11 -9.37 -13.18 -4.02
N LEU A 12 -8.22 -12.97 -4.65
CA LEU A 12 -6.95 -12.81 -3.96
C LEU A 12 -6.94 -11.54 -3.13
N VAL A 13 -7.51 -10.48 -3.70
CA VAL A 13 -7.59 -9.15 -3.11
C VAL A 13 -8.98 -8.93 -2.53
N THR A 14 -9.05 -8.49 -1.29
CA THR A 14 -10.32 -8.26 -0.59
C THR A 14 -10.74 -6.80 -0.58
N ALA A 15 -9.82 -5.87 -0.76
CA ALA A 15 -10.10 -4.44 -0.79
C ALA A 15 -8.91 -3.66 -1.32
N VAL A 16 -9.13 -2.42 -1.74
CA VAL A 16 -8.06 -1.44 -1.90
C VAL A 16 -7.75 -0.90 -0.51
N ASP A 17 -6.57 -1.20 0.01
CA ASP A 17 -6.19 -0.82 1.37
C ASP A 17 -5.86 0.67 1.45
N HIS A 18 -5.00 1.13 0.55
CA HIS A 18 -4.64 2.54 0.47
C HIS A 18 -4.05 2.89 -0.90
N VAL A 19 -3.97 4.20 -1.15
CA VAL A 19 -3.28 4.76 -2.30
C VAL A 19 -2.09 5.55 -1.77
N GLY A 20 -0.90 5.24 -2.25
CA GLY A 20 0.34 5.90 -1.80
C GLY A 20 0.70 7.07 -2.69
N ILE A 21 0.86 8.24 -2.11
CA ILE A 21 1.20 9.49 -2.79
C ILE A 21 2.54 9.99 -2.28
N ALA A 22 3.49 10.17 -3.19
CA ALA A 22 4.80 10.72 -2.86
C ALA A 22 4.71 12.23 -2.75
N VAL A 23 5.23 12.77 -1.64
CA VAL A 23 5.28 14.21 -1.36
C VAL A 23 6.67 14.60 -0.90
N ALA A 24 7.06 15.84 -1.14
CA ALA A 24 8.38 16.33 -0.75
C ALA A 24 8.45 16.66 0.75
N ASP A 25 7.38 17.21 1.29
CA ASP A 25 7.28 17.66 2.69
C ASP A 25 6.03 17.03 3.32
N LEU A 26 6.24 16.07 4.20
CA LEU A 26 5.15 15.32 4.81
C LEU A 26 4.25 16.20 5.68
N ASP A 27 4.83 17.02 6.54
CA ASP A 27 4.05 17.83 7.48
C ASP A 27 3.21 18.88 6.73
N ALA A 28 3.77 19.50 5.71
CA ALA A 28 3.03 20.42 4.86
C ALA A 28 1.88 19.74 4.12
N ALA A 29 2.12 18.54 3.60
CA ALA A 29 1.09 17.77 2.89
C ALA A 29 -0.04 17.32 3.83
N ILE A 30 0.28 16.85 5.03
CA ILE A 30 -0.71 16.50 6.05
C ILE A 30 -1.61 17.70 6.34
N ALA A 31 -1.02 18.87 6.58
CA ALA A 31 -1.77 20.08 6.87
C ALA A 31 -2.68 20.48 5.69
N TRP A 32 -2.16 20.40 4.49
CA TRP A 32 -2.91 20.76 3.28
C TRP A 32 -4.13 19.83 3.06
N TYR A 33 -3.94 18.53 3.22
CA TYR A 33 -5.04 17.55 3.06
C TYR A 33 -6.11 17.74 4.13
N ALA A 34 -5.73 18.03 5.37
CA ALA A 34 -6.67 18.29 6.44
C ALA A 34 -7.48 19.58 6.16
N ALA A 35 -6.80 20.65 5.78
CA ALA A 35 -7.44 21.93 5.53
C ALA A 35 -8.31 21.93 4.27
N THR A 36 -7.89 21.19 3.23
CA THR A 36 -8.54 21.22 1.92
C THR A 36 -9.68 20.21 1.81
N PHE A 37 -9.43 18.96 2.24
CA PHE A 37 -10.38 17.87 2.06
C PHE A 37 -10.96 17.34 3.38
N GLY A 38 -10.45 17.79 4.52
CA GLY A 38 -10.86 17.22 5.80
C GLY A 38 -10.33 15.81 6.06
N LEU A 39 -9.33 15.38 5.27
CA LEU A 39 -8.67 14.10 5.50
C LEU A 39 -7.60 14.28 6.58
N VAL A 40 -7.75 13.53 7.67
CA VAL A 40 -6.87 13.69 8.83
C VAL A 40 -5.94 12.50 9.00
N ALA A 41 -4.73 12.78 9.51
CA ALA A 41 -3.77 11.72 9.78
C ALA A 41 -4.23 10.89 10.98
N THR A 42 -4.35 9.58 10.76
CA THR A 42 -4.72 8.62 11.79
C THR A 42 -3.52 7.83 12.29
N HIS A 43 -2.43 7.83 11.54
CA HIS A 43 -1.21 7.11 11.87
C HIS A 43 -0.04 7.77 11.15
N THR A 44 1.08 7.95 11.84
CA THR A 44 2.33 8.40 11.24
C THR A 44 3.46 7.51 11.72
N GLU A 45 4.41 7.19 10.85
CA GLU A 45 5.58 6.44 11.26
C GLU A 45 6.78 6.72 10.36
N THR A 46 7.96 6.38 10.87
CA THR A 46 9.21 6.45 10.14
C THR A 46 9.68 5.02 9.89
N ASN A 47 9.93 4.68 8.65
CA ASN A 47 10.46 3.38 8.25
C ASN A 47 11.88 3.59 7.72
N GLU A 48 12.87 3.32 8.57
CA GLU A 48 14.29 3.51 8.22
C GLU A 48 14.73 2.55 7.12
N GLU A 49 14.23 1.31 7.14
CA GLU A 49 14.58 0.30 6.14
C GLU A 49 14.15 0.75 4.75
N GLN A 50 12.93 1.25 4.62
CA GLN A 50 12.40 1.76 3.36
C GLN A 50 12.86 3.19 3.06
N GLY A 51 13.44 3.88 4.04
CA GLY A 51 13.91 5.27 3.87
C GLY A 51 12.78 6.27 3.71
N VAL A 52 11.68 6.10 4.45
CA VAL A 52 10.46 6.89 4.27
C VAL A 52 9.85 7.30 5.60
N ARG A 53 9.30 8.52 5.64
CA ARG A 53 8.31 8.95 6.64
C ARG A 53 6.95 8.91 5.99
N GLU A 54 5.97 8.40 6.71
CA GLU A 54 4.65 8.18 6.12
C GLU A 54 3.52 8.54 7.07
N ALA A 55 2.39 8.91 6.48
CA ALA A 55 1.17 9.19 7.21
C ALA A 55 -0.02 8.52 6.50
N MET A 56 -0.89 7.90 7.27
CA MET A 56 -2.16 7.39 6.77
C MET A 56 -3.23 8.41 7.07
N LEU A 57 -4.00 8.79 6.06
CA LEU A 57 -5.07 9.78 6.15
C LEU A 57 -6.41 9.14 5.83
N SER A 58 -7.43 9.54 6.57
CA SER A 58 -8.80 9.09 6.33
C SER A 58 -9.79 10.21 6.63
N ALA A 59 -10.98 10.11 6.05
CA ALA A 59 -12.08 10.97 6.49
C ALA A 59 -12.47 10.58 7.93
N PRO A 60 -12.88 11.54 8.76
CA PRO A 60 -13.28 11.23 10.13
C PRO A 60 -14.36 10.16 10.17
N GLY A 61 -14.12 9.10 10.94
CA GLY A 61 -15.06 7.99 11.06
C GLY A 61 -15.06 6.97 9.93
N ASP A 62 -14.27 7.18 8.89
CA ASP A 62 -14.15 6.23 7.78
C ASP A 62 -13.05 5.21 8.05
N SER A 63 -13.36 3.94 7.81
CA SER A 63 -12.39 2.83 7.91
C SER A 63 -12.12 2.18 6.54
N GLY A 64 -12.57 2.79 5.45
CA GLY A 64 -12.36 2.29 4.10
C GLY A 64 -10.95 2.56 3.58
N THR A 65 -10.85 2.75 2.27
CA THR A 65 -9.56 3.02 1.61
C THR A 65 -8.93 4.30 2.16
N ALA A 66 -7.69 4.20 2.61
CA ALA A 66 -6.94 5.35 3.12
C ALA A 66 -6.09 5.98 2.04
N VAL A 67 -5.67 7.22 2.26
CA VAL A 67 -4.63 7.88 1.49
C VAL A 67 -3.34 7.83 2.31
N GLN A 68 -2.26 7.31 1.72
CA GLN A 68 -0.96 7.30 2.38
C GLN A 68 -0.08 8.38 1.75
N LEU A 69 0.47 9.25 2.58
CA LEU A 69 1.48 10.22 2.15
C LEU A 69 2.85 9.69 2.50
N LEU A 70 3.78 9.77 1.55
CA LEU A 70 5.13 9.19 1.66
C LEU A 70 6.15 10.27 1.33
N ALA A 71 7.02 10.58 2.28
CA ALA A 71 8.12 11.52 2.06
C ALA A 71 9.47 10.82 2.30
N PRO A 72 10.50 11.13 1.49
CA PRO A 72 11.78 10.46 1.63
C PRO A 72 12.54 10.92 2.87
N LEU A 73 13.23 9.98 3.52
CA LEU A 73 14.22 10.28 4.56
C LEU A 73 15.53 10.76 3.95
N ARG A 74 15.80 10.31 2.70
CA ARG A 74 17.03 10.63 1.98
C ARG A 74 16.77 10.59 0.46
N PRO A 75 17.55 11.34 -0.33
CA PRO A 75 17.30 11.46 -1.78
C PRO A 75 17.41 10.13 -2.54
N ASN A 76 18.22 9.20 -2.07
CA ASN A 76 18.44 7.91 -2.74
C ASN A 76 17.46 6.81 -2.30
N SER A 77 16.49 7.12 -1.47
CA SER A 77 15.42 6.18 -1.13
C SER A 77 14.51 5.96 -2.34
N PRO A 78 13.73 4.87 -2.38
CA PRO A 78 12.77 4.64 -3.48
C PRO A 78 11.83 5.82 -3.72
N ILE A 79 11.31 6.43 -2.66
CA ILE A 79 10.42 7.60 -2.77
C ILE A 79 11.19 8.82 -3.26
N GLY A 80 12.44 9.01 -2.79
CA GLY A 80 13.29 10.09 -3.27
C GLY A 80 13.56 10.00 -4.77
N ARG A 81 13.84 8.81 -5.26
CA ARG A 81 14.04 8.56 -6.70
C ARG A 81 12.76 8.78 -7.48
N PHE A 82 11.62 8.36 -6.94
CA PHE A 82 10.33 8.60 -7.59
C PHE A 82 10.07 10.10 -7.75
N LEU A 83 10.26 10.87 -6.70
CA LEU A 83 10.10 12.34 -6.73
C LEU A 83 11.04 12.99 -7.74
N ASP A 84 12.29 12.52 -7.80
CA ASP A 84 13.28 13.05 -8.72
C ASP A 84 12.88 12.82 -10.18
N ARG A 85 12.32 11.65 -10.50
CA ARG A 85 11.93 11.28 -11.86
C ARG A 85 10.57 11.82 -12.27
N ASN A 86 9.60 11.85 -11.36
CA ASN A 86 8.20 12.10 -11.69
C ASN A 86 7.63 13.34 -11.02
N GLY A 87 8.28 13.89 -9.99
CA GLY A 87 7.68 14.88 -9.11
C GLY A 87 6.64 14.25 -8.17
N PRO A 88 5.98 15.05 -7.36
CA PRO A 88 4.92 14.56 -6.46
C PRO A 88 3.78 13.91 -7.24
N GLY A 89 3.21 12.86 -6.68
CA GLY A 89 2.10 12.16 -7.32
C GLY A 89 1.86 10.76 -6.76
N ILE A 90 0.89 10.07 -7.32
CA ILE A 90 0.57 8.70 -6.93
C ILE A 90 1.76 7.80 -7.28
N GLN A 91 2.25 7.06 -6.28
CA GLN A 91 3.40 6.20 -6.44
C GLN A 91 3.00 4.71 -6.40
N GLN A 92 1.98 4.34 -5.63
CA GLN A 92 1.60 2.94 -5.47
C GLN A 92 0.11 2.77 -5.19
N MET A 93 -0.37 1.56 -5.52
CA MET A 93 -1.70 1.09 -5.14
C MET A 93 -1.49 -0.10 -4.20
N ALA A 94 -2.13 -0.07 -3.04
CA ALA A 94 -2.03 -1.17 -2.09
C ALA A 94 -3.33 -1.95 -2.02
N TYR A 95 -3.23 -3.26 -2.22
CA TYR A 95 -4.35 -4.18 -2.15
C TYR A 95 -4.26 -5.05 -0.91
N ARG A 96 -5.37 -5.14 -0.19
CA ARG A 96 -5.45 -5.97 1.02
C ARG A 96 -5.63 -7.43 0.66
N VAL A 97 -4.88 -8.29 1.33
CA VAL A 97 -4.99 -9.74 1.22
C VAL A 97 -5.20 -10.35 2.60
N VAL A 98 -5.84 -11.51 2.67
CA VAL A 98 -6.07 -12.21 3.94
C VAL A 98 -4.79 -12.89 4.41
N ASP A 99 -4.09 -13.58 3.49
CA ASP A 99 -2.88 -14.35 3.76
C ASP A 99 -1.85 -14.00 2.70
N ILE A 100 -0.85 -13.20 3.09
CA ILE A 100 0.14 -12.72 2.13
C ILE A 100 1.05 -13.83 1.60
N ASP A 101 1.35 -14.83 2.42
CA ASP A 101 2.18 -15.95 1.94
C ASP A 101 1.46 -16.74 0.86
N ALA A 102 0.17 -17.02 1.07
CA ALA A 102 -0.67 -17.69 0.06
C ALA A 102 -0.85 -16.83 -1.19
N ALA A 103 -1.04 -15.51 -1.01
CA ALA A 103 -1.17 -14.58 -2.12
C ALA A 103 0.10 -14.55 -2.98
N CYS A 104 1.26 -14.47 -2.35
CA CYS A 104 2.54 -14.47 -3.06
C CYS A 104 2.74 -15.78 -3.82
N ALA A 105 2.43 -16.93 -3.21
CA ALA A 105 2.55 -18.23 -3.86
C ALA A 105 1.63 -18.32 -5.08
N ALA A 106 0.39 -17.87 -4.96
CA ALA A 106 -0.56 -17.88 -6.07
C ALA A 106 -0.11 -16.99 -7.23
N LEU A 107 0.45 -15.82 -6.94
CA LEU A 107 0.97 -14.93 -7.97
C LEU A 107 2.19 -15.53 -8.66
N ARG A 108 3.10 -16.15 -7.92
CA ARG A 108 4.27 -16.81 -8.51
C ARG A 108 3.87 -17.95 -9.43
N GLU A 109 2.85 -18.73 -9.08
CA GLU A 109 2.31 -19.77 -9.95
C GLU A 109 1.80 -19.22 -11.28
N LYS A 110 1.31 -17.98 -11.28
CA LYS A 110 0.87 -17.30 -12.51
C LYS A 110 2.01 -16.62 -13.28
N GLY A 111 3.23 -16.75 -12.80
CA GLY A 111 4.40 -16.13 -13.43
C GLY A 111 4.58 -14.65 -13.08
N VAL A 112 3.88 -14.15 -12.07
CA VAL A 112 4.01 -12.77 -11.61
C VAL A 112 5.22 -12.65 -10.69
N ARG A 113 6.06 -11.64 -10.97
CA ARG A 113 7.27 -11.40 -10.17
C ARG A 113 6.95 -10.52 -8.97
N LEU A 114 7.52 -10.89 -7.82
CA LEU A 114 7.45 -10.11 -6.60
C LEU A 114 8.82 -9.51 -6.30
N LEU A 115 8.86 -8.34 -5.67
CA LEU A 115 10.12 -7.65 -5.38
C LEU A 115 10.89 -8.31 -4.23
N TYR A 116 10.19 -8.94 -3.29
CA TYR A 116 10.82 -9.61 -2.15
C TYR A 116 10.59 -11.11 -2.20
N ASP A 117 11.60 -11.89 -1.85
CA ASP A 117 11.47 -13.35 -1.78
C ASP A 117 10.50 -13.78 -0.69
N ALA A 118 10.46 -13.02 0.40
CA ALA A 118 9.52 -13.22 1.51
C ALA A 118 8.92 -11.87 1.92
N PRO A 119 7.69 -11.86 2.45
CA PRO A 119 7.07 -10.63 2.92
C PRO A 119 7.91 -9.92 3.99
N ARG A 120 7.82 -8.60 4.02
CA ARG A 120 8.50 -7.74 4.98
C ARG A 120 7.51 -6.96 5.81
N ASP A 121 8.00 -6.35 6.89
CA ASP A 121 7.18 -5.51 7.74
C ASP A 121 6.84 -4.20 7.03
N GLY A 122 5.58 -3.81 7.13
CA GLY A 122 5.06 -2.58 6.57
C GLY A 122 4.44 -1.69 7.63
N THR A 123 3.65 -0.74 7.17
CA THR A 123 3.00 0.26 8.03
C THR A 123 2.07 -0.39 9.05
N ALA A 124 2.09 0.11 10.29
CA ALA A 124 1.18 -0.29 11.36
C ALA A 124 1.19 -1.80 11.63
N GLY A 125 2.34 -2.43 11.58
CA GLY A 125 2.48 -3.85 11.87
C GLY A 125 1.99 -4.78 10.79
N SER A 126 1.71 -4.28 9.59
CA SER A 126 1.32 -5.11 8.45
C SER A 126 2.49 -5.91 7.90
N ARG A 127 2.16 -6.91 7.09
CA ARG A 127 3.16 -7.63 6.28
C ARG A 127 2.91 -7.30 4.82
N ILE A 128 3.97 -7.01 4.09
CA ILE A 128 3.85 -6.51 2.72
C ILE A 128 4.77 -7.21 1.74
N ASN A 129 4.40 -7.14 0.47
CA ASN A 129 5.27 -7.43 -0.66
C ASN A 129 4.80 -6.57 -1.83
N PHE A 130 5.64 -6.43 -2.84
CA PHE A 130 5.31 -5.64 -4.03
C PHE A 130 5.34 -6.51 -5.27
N VAL A 131 4.37 -6.29 -6.16
CA VAL A 131 4.37 -6.86 -7.49
C VAL A 131 5.23 -5.99 -8.39
N HIS A 132 6.08 -6.62 -9.19
CA HIS A 132 6.91 -5.89 -10.16
C HIS A 132 6.02 -5.09 -11.11
N PRO A 133 6.27 -3.77 -11.28
CA PRO A 133 5.39 -2.92 -12.09
C PRO A 133 5.17 -3.43 -13.51
N ARG A 134 6.17 -4.05 -14.12
CA ARG A 134 6.06 -4.59 -15.49
C ARG A 134 5.01 -5.69 -15.60
N ASP A 135 4.74 -6.40 -14.51
CA ASP A 135 3.73 -7.46 -14.48
C ASP A 135 2.35 -6.95 -14.07
N ALA A 136 2.24 -5.67 -13.72
CA ALA A 136 1.00 -5.03 -13.27
C ALA A 136 0.67 -3.78 -14.10
N GLY A 137 0.96 -3.82 -15.39
CA GLY A 137 0.59 -2.72 -16.31
C GLY A 137 1.31 -1.40 -16.04
N GLY A 138 2.47 -1.43 -15.42
CA GLY A 138 3.25 -0.24 -15.09
C GLY A 138 2.94 0.35 -13.71
N VAL A 139 2.02 -0.27 -12.95
CA VAL A 139 1.64 0.20 -11.62
C VAL A 139 2.43 -0.56 -10.56
N LEU A 140 3.03 0.15 -9.62
CA LEU A 140 3.60 -0.49 -8.43
C LEU A 140 2.46 -0.91 -7.52
N VAL A 141 2.26 -2.21 -7.39
CA VAL A 141 1.20 -2.78 -6.55
C VAL A 141 1.81 -3.35 -5.28
N GLU A 142 1.33 -2.86 -4.13
CA GLU A 142 1.66 -3.40 -2.82
C GLU A 142 0.58 -4.40 -2.40
N LEU A 143 1.00 -5.54 -1.88
CA LEU A 143 0.11 -6.48 -1.21
C LEU A 143 0.24 -6.26 0.28
N VAL A 144 -0.88 -6.12 0.98
CA VAL A 144 -0.90 -5.81 2.41
C VAL A 144 -1.76 -6.81 3.16
N GLU A 145 -1.13 -7.52 4.10
CA GLU A 145 -1.86 -8.28 5.11
C GLU A 145 -1.85 -7.43 6.38
N PRO A 146 -3.00 -6.87 6.78
CA PRO A 146 -3.05 -6.03 7.98
C PRO A 146 -2.62 -6.80 9.23
N ALA A 147 -2.10 -6.08 10.22
CA ALA A 147 -1.80 -6.68 11.51
C ALA A 147 -3.07 -7.35 12.07
N SER A 148 -2.91 -8.56 12.59
CA SER A 148 -4.03 -9.23 13.24
C SER A 148 -4.46 -8.44 14.46
N VAL A 149 -5.77 -8.14 14.52
CA VAL A 149 -6.34 -7.55 15.71
C VAL A 149 -6.35 -8.64 16.77
N SER A 150 -5.45 -8.54 17.76
CA SER A 150 -5.56 -9.44 18.89
C SER A 150 -6.86 -9.09 19.63
N SER A 151 -7.83 -10.00 19.58
CA SER A 151 -8.98 -9.88 20.45
C SER A 151 -8.48 -10.09 21.88
N SER A 152 -8.26 -9.00 22.60
CA SER A 152 -8.02 -9.07 24.02
C SER A 152 -9.34 -9.35 24.71
N HIS A 153 -9.41 -10.46 25.33
CA HIS A 153 -10.52 -10.78 26.23
C HIS A 153 -10.17 -10.34 27.65
#